data_56c39fae195692533c1355391077a1c8
#
_entry.id   56c39fae195692533c1355391077a1c8
#
_cell.length_a   1.000
_cell.length_b   1.000
_cell.length_c   1.000
_cell.angle_alpha   90.00
_cell.angle_beta   90.00
_cell.angle_gamma   90.00
#
_symmetry.space_group_name_H-M   'P 1'
#
loop_
_entity.id
_entity.type
_entity.pdbx_description
1 polymer ?
#
loop_
_entity_poly.entity_id
_entity_poly.type
_entity_poly.pdbx_seq_one_letter_code
_entity_poly.pdbx_strand_id
1 'polypeptide(L)'
;MARLTRYSKFEGELDQIDSSELMQMIQEALLGQGMNDPYDPDPNTRPSMDDLFDAILEALAERNMIPEDLLMEAMQSEDVRETKLGEQIGRLMDRLQQDGFIRKEFEDGEGGGQGNPGESTFQLTDKSIDFLGYKSLRDLMGGLGRSSAGAHDTREYASGVEMTGELKNYEFGDTLNLDTTATLGNVMGKGFENLEESDLVIRQAEYNSSAATIVLLDCSHSMILYGEDRFTPAKQVALALAHLIRTQYPGDTVKFVLFHDSAEEVTVSKLAQAQIGPYHTNTAGGLRLAQQLLKRENKDMKQIVMITDGKPSALTLPDGRIYKNAYGLDPYVLGATLREVANCRRSGIQVNTFMLARDPDLVGFVRRVSEMTRGKAYFTTPQNIGQYVLMDFVTNKTKMVN
;
A
#
# COMPACT_ATOMS: atom_id res chain seq x y z
N MET A 1 44.46 -19.31 -14.67
CA MET A 1 43.55 -18.15 -14.51
C MET A 1 43.80 -17.56 -13.14
N ALA A 2 44.40 -16.40 -13.07
CA ALA A 2 44.67 -15.70 -11.80
C ALA A 2 43.35 -15.07 -11.31
N ARG A 3 42.92 -15.44 -10.10
CA ARG A 3 41.84 -14.75 -9.40
C ARG A 3 42.36 -13.39 -8.97
N LEU A 4 41.84 -12.34 -9.59
CA LEU A 4 42.04 -10.96 -9.10
C LEU A 4 41.21 -10.80 -7.81
N THR A 5 41.89 -10.87 -6.69
CA THR A 5 41.33 -10.49 -5.39
C THR A 5 41.35 -8.96 -5.34
N ARG A 6 40.21 -8.30 -5.42
CA ARG A 6 40.09 -6.87 -5.09
C ARG A 6 40.22 -6.75 -3.58
N TYR A 7 41.29 -6.17 -3.11
CA TYR A 7 41.38 -5.67 -1.75
C TYR A 7 40.60 -4.35 -1.70
N SER A 8 39.45 -4.34 -1.01
CA SER A 8 38.85 -3.11 -0.52
C SER A 8 39.64 -2.70 0.75
N LYS A 9 40.00 -1.43 0.81
CA LYS A 9 40.62 -0.84 2.00
C LYS A 9 39.53 -0.87 3.08
N PHE A 10 39.83 -1.45 4.24
CA PHE A 10 38.94 -1.47 5.40
C PHE A 10 38.86 -0.04 5.96
N GLU A 11 37.75 0.65 5.80
CA GLU A 11 37.58 2.07 6.16
C GLU A 11 36.59 2.30 7.32
N GLY A 12 36.21 1.26 8.07
CA GLY A 12 35.36 1.37 9.26
C GLY A 12 34.21 0.35 9.32
N GLU A 13 33.64 0.16 10.49
CA GLU A 13 32.54 -0.81 10.71
C GLU A 13 31.26 -0.44 9.94
N LEU A 14 31.01 0.86 9.75
CA LEU A 14 29.82 1.34 9.01
C LEU A 14 29.89 1.06 7.50
N ASP A 15 31.09 0.91 6.92
CA ASP A 15 31.24 0.57 5.50
C ASP A 15 30.81 -0.88 5.17
N GLN A 16 30.55 -1.71 6.18
CA GLN A 16 30.05 -3.09 5.99
C GLN A 16 28.54 -3.17 5.83
N ILE A 17 27.80 -2.12 6.21
CA ILE A 17 26.35 -2.07 6.10
C ILE A 17 25.97 -2.04 4.61
N ASP A 18 25.20 -3.04 4.16
CA ASP A 18 24.73 -3.05 2.78
C ASP A 18 23.52 -2.10 2.61
N SER A 19 23.25 -1.70 1.37
CA SER A 19 22.14 -0.75 1.07
C SER A 19 20.78 -1.27 1.46
N SER A 20 20.54 -2.59 1.42
CA SER A 20 19.27 -3.20 1.83
C SER A 20 19.10 -3.17 3.34
N GLU A 21 20.19 -3.40 4.08
CA GLU A 21 20.22 -3.29 5.53
C GLU A 21 20.01 -1.83 5.95
N LEU A 22 20.70 -0.91 5.31
CA LEU A 22 20.54 0.53 5.54
C LEU A 22 19.10 0.98 5.25
N MET A 23 18.53 0.59 4.11
CA MET A 23 17.13 0.88 3.78
C MET A 23 16.15 0.31 4.81
N GLN A 24 16.45 -0.86 5.38
CA GLN A 24 15.65 -1.43 6.46
C GLN A 24 15.75 -0.62 7.74
N MET A 25 16.93 -0.07 8.05
CA MET A 25 17.16 0.74 9.25
C MET A 25 16.42 2.07 9.19
N ILE A 26 16.45 2.74 8.03
CA ILE A 26 15.82 4.05 7.83
C ILE A 26 14.35 3.96 7.37
N GLN A 27 13.78 2.76 7.24
CA GLN A 27 12.40 2.56 6.78
C GLN A 27 11.40 3.34 7.64
N GLU A 28 11.52 3.28 8.96
CA GLU A 28 10.61 3.96 9.87
C GLU A 28 10.74 5.48 9.74
N ALA A 29 11.96 5.99 9.62
CA ALA A 29 12.20 7.40 9.38
C ALA A 29 11.64 7.85 8.02
N LEU A 30 11.92 7.11 6.94
CA LEU A 30 11.39 7.43 5.60
C LEU A 30 9.86 7.37 5.53
N LEU A 31 9.23 6.44 6.22
CA LEU A 31 7.78 6.31 6.27
C LEU A 31 7.16 7.18 7.37
N GLY A 32 7.91 7.46 8.45
CA GLY A 32 7.50 8.25 9.60
C GLY A 32 7.50 9.76 9.38
N GLN A 33 8.03 10.26 8.26
CA GLN A 33 8.01 11.69 7.90
C GLN A 33 6.58 12.28 7.75
N GLY A 34 5.54 11.47 7.98
CA GLY A 34 4.19 11.95 8.17
C GLY A 34 3.96 12.77 9.46
N MET A 35 4.97 12.85 10.33
CA MET A 35 4.93 13.61 11.59
C MET A 35 5.60 14.99 11.49
N ASN A 36 5.77 15.54 10.30
CA ASN A 36 6.28 16.91 10.17
C ASN A 36 5.39 17.89 10.93
N ASP A 37 6.02 18.95 11.41
CA ASP A 37 5.38 20.01 12.20
C ASP A 37 4.02 20.38 11.56
N PRO A 38 2.89 20.24 12.31
CA PRO A 38 1.58 20.62 11.80
C PRO A 38 1.48 22.10 11.40
N TYR A 39 2.48 22.89 11.72
CA TYR A 39 2.60 24.30 11.41
C TYR A 39 3.50 24.59 10.21
N ASP A 40 4.10 23.56 9.56
CA ASP A 40 4.82 23.78 8.30
C ASP A 40 3.82 24.17 7.20
N PRO A 41 3.96 25.37 6.62
CA PRO A 41 3.00 25.90 5.66
C PRO A 41 2.99 25.17 4.30
N ASP A 42 3.99 24.34 3.99
CA ASP A 42 4.07 23.65 2.70
C ASP A 42 4.09 22.10 2.84
N PRO A 43 2.92 21.45 2.76
CA PRO A 43 2.82 19.99 2.81
C PRO A 43 3.41 19.28 1.58
N ASN A 44 3.89 20.02 0.57
CA ASN A 44 4.60 19.48 -0.58
C ASN A 44 6.12 19.55 -0.42
N THR A 45 6.63 19.95 0.74
CA THR A 45 8.07 19.96 0.99
C THR A 45 8.61 18.54 0.78
N ARG A 46 9.43 18.39 -0.25
CA ARG A 46 10.08 17.11 -0.55
C ARG A 46 11.20 16.88 0.47
N PRO A 47 11.41 15.64 0.93
CA PRO A 47 12.49 15.35 1.85
C PRO A 47 13.84 15.75 1.22
N SER A 48 14.60 16.49 1.98
CA SER A 48 15.92 16.97 1.57
C SER A 48 16.99 15.88 1.76
N MET A 49 18.15 16.07 1.18
CA MET A 49 19.30 15.20 1.48
C MET A 49 19.75 15.35 2.93
N ASP A 50 19.45 16.48 3.57
CA ASP A 50 19.73 16.73 4.97
C ASP A 50 18.81 15.89 5.87
N ASP A 51 17.53 15.79 5.54
CA ASP A 51 16.58 14.91 6.26
C ASP A 51 17.02 13.43 6.15
N LEU A 52 17.55 13.02 5.00
CA LEU A 52 18.08 11.68 4.82
C LEU A 52 19.33 11.43 5.67
N PHE A 53 20.21 12.42 5.77
CA PHE A 53 21.40 12.36 6.63
C PHE A 53 20.99 12.17 8.09
N ASP A 54 20.05 12.99 8.56
CA ASP A 54 19.57 12.95 9.94
C ASP A 54 18.86 11.64 10.25
N ALA A 55 18.05 11.11 9.32
CA ALA A 55 17.42 9.81 9.45
C ALA A 55 18.43 8.65 9.56
N ILE A 56 19.51 8.69 8.78
CA ILE A 56 20.58 7.69 8.88
C ILE A 56 21.31 7.80 10.21
N LEU A 57 21.64 9.02 10.63
CA LEU A 57 22.32 9.27 11.91
C LEU A 57 21.49 8.74 13.09
N GLU A 58 20.19 9.07 13.11
CA GLU A 58 19.27 8.60 14.14
C GLU A 58 19.15 7.08 14.16
N ALA A 59 18.97 6.44 13.01
CA ALA A 59 18.87 4.99 12.89
C ALA A 59 20.15 4.26 13.36
N LEU A 60 21.32 4.83 13.09
CA LEU A 60 22.62 4.29 13.57
C LEU A 60 22.77 4.47 15.08
N ALA A 61 22.32 5.62 15.62
CA ALA A 61 22.39 5.92 17.06
C ALA A 61 21.45 5.01 17.87
N GLU A 62 20.19 4.84 17.43
CA GLU A 62 19.20 3.98 18.09
C GLU A 62 19.66 2.52 18.19
N ARG A 63 20.42 2.05 17.20
CA ARG A 63 20.94 0.67 17.16
C ARG A 63 22.31 0.51 17.82
N ASN A 64 22.84 1.58 18.42
CA ASN A 64 24.20 1.62 19.01
C ASN A 64 25.28 1.14 18.02
N MET A 65 25.15 1.50 16.75
CA MET A 65 26.10 1.11 15.70
C MET A 65 27.21 2.15 15.47
N ILE A 66 27.14 3.30 16.15
CA ILE A 66 28.16 4.36 16.06
C ILE A 66 29.30 4.02 17.04
N PRO A 67 30.53 3.86 16.54
CA PRO A 67 31.70 3.68 17.41
C PRO A 67 31.86 4.85 18.39
N GLU A 68 32.29 4.56 19.64
CA GLU A 68 32.39 5.56 20.71
C GLU A 68 33.35 6.72 20.37
N ASP A 69 34.42 6.45 19.62
CA ASP A 69 35.39 7.44 19.18
C ASP A 69 34.79 8.42 18.19
N LEU A 70 33.97 7.96 17.25
CA LEU A 70 33.25 8.80 16.29
C LEU A 70 32.12 9.60 16.95
N LEU A 71 31.45 8.98 17.93
CA LEU A 71 30.41 9.66 18.71
C LEU A 71 31.00 10.81 19.53
N MET A 72 32.14 10.59 20.17
CA MET A 72 32.84 11.63 20.93
C MET A 72 33.34 12.77 20.04
N GLU A 73 33.85 12.47 18.84
CA GLU A 73 34.27 13.47 17.85
C GLU A 73 33.06 14.31 17.40
N ALA A 74 31.93 13.65 17.09
CA ALA A 74 30.69 14.32 16.68
C ALA A 74 30.10 15.22 17.76
N MET A 75 30.13 14.81 19.02
CA MET A 75 29.63 15.61 20.17
C MET A 75 30.50 16.83 20.47
N GLN A 76 31.75 16.88 20.04
CA GLN A 76 32.66 18.01 20.21
C GLN A 76 32.66 18.99 19.01
N SER A 77 32.06 18.60 17.90
CA SER A 77 31.96 19.43 16.70
C SER A 77 30.72 20.31 16.75
N GLU A 78 30.78 21.50 16.15
CA GLU A 78 29.62 22.35 15.92
C GLU A 78 28.71 21.81 14.78
N ASP A 79 29.30 21.05 13.84
CA ASP A 79 28.56 20.41 12.76
C ASP A 79 29.05 18.94 12.60
N VAL A 80 28.13 17.99 12.81
CA VAL A 80 28.41 16.56 12.69
C VAL A 80 28.81 16.17 11.26
N ARG A 81 28.37 16.93 10.25
CA ARG A 81 28.67 16.66 8.85
C ARG A 81 30.15 16.86 8.49
N GLU A 82 30.85 17.72 9.21
CA GLU A 82 32.29 17.97 9.03
C GLU A 82 33.17 16.95 9.76
N THR A 83 32.59 15.99 10.49
CA THR A 83 33.31 14.95 11.22
C THR A 83 33.50 13.69 10.39
N LYS A 84 34.35 12.78 10.85
CA LYS A 84 34.50 11.46 10.22
C LYS A 84 33.21 10.65 10.18
N LEU A 85 32.33 10.82 11.18
CA LEU A 85 30.99 10.23 11.16
C LEU A 85 30.16 10.77 10.00
N GLY A 86 30.19 12.10 9.82
CA GLY A 86 29.51 12.75 8.69
C GLY A 86 30.00 12.26 7.33
N GLU A 87 31.33 12.08 7.17
CA GLU A 87 31.91 11.52 5.93
C GLU A 87 31.45 10.06 5.70
N GLN A 88 31.32 9.25 6.76
CA GLN A 88 30.85 7.87 6.63
C GLN A 88 29.36 7.81 6.26
N ILE A 89 28.52 8.64 6.87
CA ILE A 89 27.12 8.75 6.48
C ILE A 89 26.99 9.23 5.03
N GLY A 90 27.77 10.21 4.61
CA GLY A 90 27.83 10.65 3.21
C GLY A 90 28.12 9.50 2.23
N ARG A 91 29.09 8.64 2.57
CA ARG A 91 29.39 7.43 1.76
C ARG A 91 28.23 6.43 1.72
N LEU A 92 27.48 6.27 2.84
CA LEU A 92 26.27 5.43 2.84
C LEU A 92 25.19 6.00 1.95
N MET A 93 24.98 7.32 1.95
CA MET A 93 24.03 8.00 1.05
C MET A 93 24.44 7.84 -0.43
N ASP A 94 25.71 8.02 -0.76
CA ASP A 94 26.24 7.80 -2.11
C ASP A 94 26.01 6.35 -2.57
N ARG A 95 26.19 5.39 -1.67
CA ARG A 95 25.92 3.97 -1.95
C ARG A 95 24.44 3.71 -2.22
N LEU A 96 23.52 4.29 -1.44
CA LEU A 96 22.07 4.19 -1.71
C LEU A 96 21.72 4.73 -3.10
N GLN A 97 22.38 5.80 -3.52
CA GLN A 97 22.20 6.37 -4.85
C GLN A 97 22.80 5.48 -5.96
N GLN A 98 24.02 4.96 -5.78
CA GLN A 98 24.68 4.06 -6.73
C GLN A 98 23.93 2.75 -6.90
N ASP A 99 23.41 2.19 -5.83
CA ASP A 99 22.60 0.97 -5.84
C ASP A 99 21.16 1.20 -6.32
N GLY A 100 20.82 2.46 -6.62
CA GLY A 100 19.56 2.84 -7.23
C GLY A 100 18.36 2.76 -6.27
N PHE A 101 18.57 2.96 -4.99
CA PHE A 101 17.49 3.09 -4.01
C PHE A 101 16.93 4.51 -3.97
N ILE A 102 17.78 5.52 -4.12
CA ILE A 102 17.39 6.92 -4.15
C ILE A 102 17.86 7.59 -5.44
N ARG A 103 17.15 8.62 -5.85
CA ARG A 103 17.54 9.53 -6.94
C ARG A 103 17.59 10.93 -6.39
N LYS A 104 18.72 11.58 -6.54
CA LYS A 104 18.90 13.00 -6.20
C LYS A 104 18.25 13.87 -7.26
N GLU A 105 17.42 14.82 -6.84
CA GLU A 105 16.85 15.85 -7.68
C GLU A 105 17.39 17.20 -7.24
N PHE A 106 17.68 18.03 -8.24
CA PHE A 106 18.01 19.43 -8.00
C PHE A 106 16.74 20.22 -8.32
N GLU A 107 16.32 21.12 -7.45
CA GLU A 107 15.29 22.07 -7.83
C GLU A 107 15.86 22.96 -8.91
N ASP A 108 15.36 22.81 -10.14
CA ASP A 108 15.58 23.78 -11.21
C ASP A 108 14.82 25.06 -10.82
N GLY A 109 15.47 25.92 -10.06
CA GLY A 109 14.99 27.28 -9.86
C GLY A 109 14.95 27.98 -11.21
N GLU A 110 13.78 28.41 -11.66
CA GLU A 110 13.65 29.42 -12.72
C GLU A 110 14.31 30.73 -12.26
N GLY A 111 15.62 30.78 -12.38
CA GLY A 111 16.43 31.96 -12.05
C GLY A 111 17.86 31.52 -11.81
N GLY A 112 18.71 31.69 -12.82
CA GLY A 112 20.12 31.34 -12.84
C GLY A 112 20.95 31.86 -11.66
N GLY A 113 20.79 31.24 -10.52
CA GLY A 113 21.56 31.39 -9.31
C GLY A 113 22.08 30.02 -8.92
N GLN A 114 23.35 29.94 -8.61
CA GLN A 114 24.02 28.79 -8.02
C GLN A 114 23.29 28.45 -6.72
N GLY A 115 22.40 27.41 -6.77
CA GLY A 115 21.65 26.92 -5.60
C GLY A 115 22.62 26.51 -4.49
N ASN A 116 22.26 26.80 -3.25
CA ASN A 116 22.98 26.34 -2.08
C ASN A 116 23.05 24.81 -2.08
N PRO A 117 24.18 24.18 -1.73
CA PRO A 117 24.30 22.72 -1.65
C PRO A 117 23.32 22.03 -0.69
N GLY A 118 22.62 22.78 0.17
CA GLY A 118 21.64 22.30 1.13
C GLY A 118 20.21 22.11 0.60
N GLU A 119 19.90 22.54 -0.62
CA GLU A 119 18.54 22.49 -1.19
C GLU A 119 18.29 21.28 -2.12
N SER A 120 19.16 20.28 -2.11
CA SER A 120 18.92 19.09 -2.94
C SER A 120 17.94 18.14 -2.26
N THR A 121 16.89 17.79 -2.98
CA THR A 121 15.87 16.81 -2.54
C THR A 121 16.20 15.42 -3.09
N PHE A 122 15.57 14.38 -2.55
CA PHE A 122 15.68 13.03 -3.09
C PHE A 122 14.30 12.42 -3.34
N GLN A 123 14.27 11.46 -4.26
CA GLN A 123 13.11 10.62 -4.50
C GLN A 123 13.47 9.16 -4.30
N LEU A 124 12.53 8.41 -3.70
CA LEU A 124 12.59 6.95 -3.64
C LEU A 124 12.34 6.38 -5.05
N THR A 125 13.18 5.45 -5.47
CA THR A 125 13.01 4.75 -6.75
C THR A 125 11.96 3.63 -6.61
N ASP A 126 11.50 3.09 -7.76
CA ASP A 126 10.63 1.91 -7.76
C ASP A 126 11.26 0.73 -7.02
N LYS A 127 12.60 0.57 -7.09
CA LYS A 127 13.33 -0.45 -6.33
C LYS A 127 13.17 -0.30 -4.82
N SER A 128 13.29 0.93 -4.32
CA SER A 128 13.06 1.22 -2.89
C SER A 128 11.63 0.91 -2.46
N ILE A 129 10.69 1.30 -3.29
CA ILE A 129 9.26 1.12 -3.01
C ILE A 129 8.90 -0.35 -2.98
N ASP A 130 9.39 -1.13 -3.94
CA ASP A 130 9.18 -2.58 -3.96
C ASP A 130 9.86 -3.25 -2.75
N PHE A 131 11.04 -2.79 -2.35
CA PHE A 131 11.73 -3.27 -1.16
C PHE A 131 10.94 -2.94 0.13
N LEU A 132 10.50 -1.70 0.29
CA LEU A 132 9.69 -1.25 1.43
C LEU A 132 8.34 -2.00 1.48
N GLY A 133 7.68 -2.19 0.34
CA GLY A 133 6.44 -2.96 0.24
C GLY A 133 6.62 -4.43 0.60
N TYR A 134 7.67 -5.08 0.09
CA TYR A 134 8.02 -6.46 0.45
C TYR A 134 8.35 -6.58 1.94
N LYS A 135 9.14 -5.68 2.48
CA LYS A 135 9.52 -5.66 3.89
C LYS A 135 8.29 -5.47 4.78
N SER A 136 7.45 -4.47 4.48
CA SER A 136 6.20 -4.23 5.20
C SER A 136 5.28 -5.45 5.15
N LEU A 137 5.14 -6.10 3.99
CA LEU A 137 4.37 -7.33 3.85
C LEU A 137 4.94 -8.45 4.72
N ARG A 138 6.25 -8.67 4.71
CA ARG A 138 6.93 -9.68 5.52
C ARG A 138 6.75 -9.45 7.01
N ASP A 139 6.89 -8.21 7.46
CA ASP A 139 6.77 -7.85 8.87
C ASP A 139 5.32 -8.03 9.36
N LEU A 140 4.34 -7.63 8.56
CA LEU A 140 2.93 -7.84 8.84
C LEU A 140 2.53 -9.33 8.83
N MET A 141 3.05 -10.11 7.91
CA MET A 141 2.82 -11.56 7.86
C MET A 141 3.58 -12.32 8.95
N GLY A 142 4.76 -11.87 9.34
CA GLY A 142 5.54 -12.44 10.45
C GLY A 142 4.81 -12.36 11.79
N GLY A 143 4.02 -11.31 12.01
CA GLY A 143 3.15 -11.15 13.18
C GLY A 143 1.94 -12.11 13.21
N LEU A 144 1.58 -12.71 12.07
CA LEU A 144 0.45 -13.66 11.98
C LEU A 144 0.74 -15.04 12.61
N GLY A 145 1.97 -15.28 13.13
CA GLY A 145 2.36 -16.62 13.58
C GLY A 145 2.15 -17.63 12.44
N ARG A 146 2.85 -18.75 12.41
CA ARG A 146 2.72 -19.81 11.41
C ARG A 146 1.31 -20.42 11.29
N SER A 147 0.26 -19.65 11.08
CA SER A 147 -0.98 -20.15 10.52
C SER A 147 -0.80 -20.12 9.02
N SER A 148 -0.64 -21.30 8.47
CA SER A 148 -0.45 -21.58 7.06
C SER A 148 -1.22 -20.59 6.18
N ALA A 149 -0.50 -19.78 5.38
CA ALA A 149 -1.02 -19.39 4.09
C ALA A 149 -1.12 -20.68 3.28
N GLY A 150 -2.16 -21.47 3.57
CA GLY A 150 -2.54 -22.60 2.78
C GLY A 150 -3.10 -22.02 1.49
N ALA A 151 -2.60 -22.47 0.35
CA ALA A 151 -3.38 -22.47 -0.85
C ALA A 151 -4.65 -23.28 -0.51
N HIS A 152 -5.76 -22.60 -0.25
CA HIS A 152 -7.04 -23.27 -0.09
C HIS A 152 -7.51 -23.58 -1.50
N ASP A 153 -7.37 -24.85 -1.88
CA ASP A 153 -8.10 -25.42 -3.00
C ASP A 153 -9.58 -25.14 -2.77
N THR A 154 -10.12 -24.21 -3.52
CA THR A 154 -11.56 -24.03 -3.60
C THR A 154 -12.09 -25.17 -4.43
N ARG A 155 -12.96 -25.99 -3.85
CA ARG A 155 -13.58 -27.16 -4.49
C ARG A 155 -14.67 -26.80 -5.53
N GLU A 156 -14.77 -25.55 -5.95
CA GLU A 156 -15.74 -25.13 -6.94
C GLU A 156 -15.03 -24.64 -8.19
N TYR A 157 -15.14 -25.43 -9.23
CA TYR A 157 -14.54 -25.20 -10.54
C TYR A 157 -15.54 -24.52 -11.44
N ALA A 158 -15.14 -23.42 -12.05
CA ALA A 158 -15.90 -22.74 -13.09
C ALA A 158 -15.10 -22.71 -14.38
N SER A 159 -15.80 -22.81 -15.52
CA SER A 159 -15.19 -22.81 -16.85
C SER A 159 -14.69 -21.40 -17.26
N GLY A 160 -13.42 -21.12 -17.09
CA GLY A 160 -12.74 -19.86 -17.49
C GLY A 160 -11.24 -20.05 -17.66
N VAL A 161 -10.70 -19.32 -18.47
CA VAL A 161 -9.44 -19.05 -19.18
C VAL A 161 -8.12 -19.74 -18.78
N GLU A 162 -7.90 -20.24 -17.58
CA GLU A 162 -6.70 -21.04 -17.26
C GLU A 162 -7.06 -22.52 -17.02
N MET A 163 -6.55 -23.39 -17.87
CA MET A 163 -6.75 -24.82 -17.75
C MET A 163 -5.82 -25.37 -16.68
N THR A 164 -6.35 -25.84 -15.56
CA THR A 164 -5.57 -26.52 -14.51
C THR A 164 -5.05 -27.89 -14.97
N GLY A 165 -5.50 -28.34 -16.11
CA GLY A 165 -5.12 -29.66 -16.64
C GLY A 165 -5.86 -30.83 -15.98
N GLU A 166 -6.63 -30.61 -14.94
CA GLU A 166 -7.48 -31.64 -14.34
C GLU A 166 -8.72 -31.91 -15.20
N LEU A 167 -9.02 -33.19 -15.38
CA LEU A 167 -10.16 -33.66 -16.14
C LEU A 167 -11.27 -34.08 -15.18
N LYS A 168 -12.49 -33.59 -15.43
CA LYS A 168 -13.72 -33.96 -14.71
C LYS A 168 -14.73 -34.53 -15.69
N ASN A 169 -15.50 -35.50 -15.25
CA ASN A 169 -16.70 -35.89 -16.00
C ASN A 169 -17.73 -34.76 -15.96
N TYR A 170 -18.37 -34.53 -17.09
CA TYR A 170 -19.37 -33.50 -17.23
C TYR A 170 -20.56 -33.75 -16.27
N GLU A 171 -21.01 -32.70 -15.60
CA GLU A 171 -22.24 -32.67 -14.83
C GLU A 171 -23.16 -31.58 -15.38
N PHE A 172 -24.48 -31.78 -15.27
CA PHE A 172 -25.45 -30.80 -15.76
C PHE A 172 -25.26 -29.45 -15.09
N GLY A 173 -24.99 -28.43 -15.91
CA GLY A 173 -24.69 -27.06 -15.47
C GLY A 173 -23.23 -26.65 -15.68
N ASP A 174 -22.34 -27.58 -15.95
CA ASP A 174 -20.97 -27.29 -16.31
C ASP A 174 -20.89 -26.63 -17.70
N THR A 175 -19.94 -25.74 -17.89
CA THR A 175 -19.69 -25.18 -19.21
C THR A 175 -18.92 -26.20 -20.08
N LEU A 176 -19.28 -26.28 -21.34
CA LEU A 176 -18.79 -27.27 -22.30
C LEU A 176 -17.33 -27.00 -22.76
N ASN A 177 -16.35 -27.05 -21.85
CA ASN A 177 -14.93 -27.11 -22.20
C ASN A 177 -14.49 -28.58 -22.40
N LEU A 178 -15.06 -29.21 -23.44
CA LEU A 178 -14.84 -30.61 -23.70
C LEU A 178 -13.37 -30.92 -24.01
N ASP A 179 -12.80 -31.88 -23.25
CA ASP A 179 -11.59 -32.57 -23.67
C ASP A 179 -11.97 -33.65 -24.65
N THR A 180 -11.78 -33.35 -25.93
CA THR A 180 -12.13 -34.29 -27.02
C THR A 180 -11.35 -35.59 -26.95
N THR A 181 -10.11 -35.57 -26.46
CA THR A 181 -9.28 -36.78 -26.38
C THR A 181 -9.77 -37.70 -25.28
N ALA A 182 -10.02 -37.18 -24.10
CA ALA A 182 -10.55 -37.96 -22.97
C ALA A 182 -11.99 -38.45 -23.24
N THR A 183 -12.84 -37.60 -23.80
CA THR A 183 -14.20 -37.96 -24.20
C THR A 183 -14.20 -39.09 -25.25
N LEU A 184 -13.37 -38.95 -26.30
CA LEU A 184 -13.21 -40.02 -27.28
C LEU A 184 -12.67 -41.33 -26.67
N GLY A 185 -11.75 -41.21 -25.70
CA GLY A 185 -11.25 -42.38 -24.96
C GLY A 185 -12.36 -43.16 -24.27
N ASN A 186 -13.30 -42.47 -23.60
CA ASN A 186 -14.46 -43.07 -22.94
C ASN A 186 -15.42 -43.73 -23.94
N VAL A 187 -15.63 -43.07 -25.09
CA VAL A 187 -16.57 -43.55 -26.11
C VAL A 187 -16.02 -44.71 -26.96
N MET A 188 -14.69 -44.74 -27.18
CA MET A 188 -14.07 -45.83 -28.00
C MET A 188 -14.32 -47.21 -27.44
N GLY A 189 -14.53 -47.36 -26.13
CA GLY A 189 -14.84 -48.64 -25.48
C GLY A 189 -16.31 -49.09 -25.65
N LYS A 190 -17.25 -48.16 -25.95
CA LYS A 190 -18.69 -48.40 -26.00
C LYS A 190 -19.30 -48.30 -27.41
N GLY A 191 -18.58 -47.72 -28.34
CA GLY A 191 -19.05 -47.39 -29.71
C GLY A 191 -19.77 -46.03 -29.78
N PHE A 192 -19.51 -45.32 -30.87
CA PHE A 192 -20.01 -43.92 -31.06
C PHE A 192 -21.54 -43.77 -31.09
N GLU A 193 -22.27 -44.87 -31.30
CA GLU A 193 -23.75 -44.85 -31.33
C GLU A 193 -24.34 -44.81 -29.90
N ASN A 194 -23.54 -45.01 -28.86
CA ASN A 194 -23.98 -45.07 -27.46
C ASN A 194 -23.33 -43.95 -26.61
N LEU A 195 -23.17 -42.72 -27.15
CA LEU A 195 -22.65 -41.58 -26.42
C LEU A 195 -23.63 -41.18 -25.34
N GLU A 196 -23.21 -41.23 -24.09
CA GLU A 196 -23.95 -40.75 -22.92
C GLU A 196 -23.33 -39.48 -22.35
N GLU A 197 -24.11 -38.73 -21.61
CA GLU A 197 -23.65 -37.49 -20.94
C GLU A 197 -22.48 -37.79 -19.96
N SER A 198 -22.48 -38.98 -19.34
CA SER A 198 -21.42 -39.49 -18.46
C SER A 198 -20.07 -39.73 -19.16
N ASP A 199 -20.04 -39.81 -20.49
CA ASP A 199 -18.83 -40.03 -21.27
C ASP A 199 -18.12 -38.71 -21.60
N LEU A 200 -18.80 -37.62 -21.44
CA LEU A 200 -18.24 -36.29 -21.68
C LEU A 200 -17.25 -35.92 -20.58
N VAL A 201 -16.05 -35.58 -20.98
CA VAL A 201 -15.00 -35.10 -20.09
C VAL A 201 -14.71 -33.65 -20.40
N ILE A 202 -14.75 -32.83 -19.37
CA ILE A 202 -14.43 -31.43 -19.45
C ILE A 202 -13.08 -31.16 -18.77
N ARG A 203 -12.37 -30.17 -19.31
CA ARG A 203 -11.20 -29.61 -18.62
C ARG A 203 -11.69 -28.59 -17.60
N GLN A 204 -11.28 -28.82 -16.37
CA GLN A 204 -11.51 -27.84 -15.33
C GLN A 204 -10.66 -26.61 -15.59
N ALA A 205 -11.26 -25.44 -15.46
CA ALA A 205 -10.58 -24.17 -15.52
C ALA A 205 -10.91 -23.37 -14.27
N GLU A 206 -9.90 -22.81 -13.65
CA GLU A 206 -10.11 -21.85 -12.57
C GLU A 206 -10.58 -20.52 -13.16
N TYR A 207 -11.71 -20.03 -12.69
CA TYR A 207 -12.16 -18.66 -13.00
C TYR A 207 -11.43 -17.68 -12.08
N ASN A 208 -10.31 -17.16 -12.57
CA ASN A 208 -9.63 -16.06 -11.89
C ASN A 208 -10.37 -14.75 -12.16
N SER A 209 -11.32 -14.40 -11.30
CA SER A 209 -11.97 -13.09 -11.36
C SER A 209 -10.95 -11.99 -11.13
N SER A 210 -10.88 -11.02 -12.04
CA SER A 210 -10.00 -9.87 -11.90
C SER A 210 -10.62 -8.79 -11.04
N ALA A 211 -9.83 -8.19 -10.15
CA ALA A 211 -10.26 -7.15 -9.24
C ALA A 211 -9.60 -5.80 -9.53
N ALA A 212 -10.37 -4.72 -9.37
CA ALA A 212 -9.84 -3.36 -9.27
C ALA A 212 -10.02 -2.86 -7.84
N THR A 213 -8.92 -2.54 -7.19
CA THR A 213 -8.88 -2.06 -5.81
C THR A 213 -8.41 -0.61 -5.77
N ILE A 214 -9.17 0.27 -5.10
CA ILE A 214 -8.70 1.60 -4.71
C ILE A 214 -8.41 1.57 -3.22
N VAL A 215 -7.18 1.88 -2.85
CA VAL A 215 -6.82 2.16 -1.46
C VAL A 215 -7.03 3.65 -1.21
N LEU A 216 -7.99 3.96 -0.37
CA LEU A 216 -8.38 5.31 0.01
C LEU A 216 -7.81 5.60 1.40
N LEU A 217 -6.74 6.38 1.46
CA LEU A 217 -5.99 6.66 2.69
C LEU A 217 -6.26 8.08 3.18
N ASP A 218 -6.65 8.18 4.43
CA ASP A 218 -6.86 9.46 5.13
C ASP A 218 -5.53 10.12 5.49
N CYS A 219 -5.36 11.38 5.08
CA CYS A 219 -4.20 12.23 5.41
C CYS A 219 -4.63 13.45 6.24
N SER A 220 -5.77 13.37 6.90
CA SER A 220 -6.24 14.45 7.78
C SER A 220 -5.46 14.50 9.09
N HIS A 221 -5.51 15.64 9.74
CA HIS A 221 -4.78 15.92 10.98
C HIS A 221 -5.08 14.90 12.11
N SER A 222 -6.27 14.28 12.12
CA SER A 222 -6.64 13.29 13.13
C SER A 222 -5.73 12.06 13.15
N MET A 223 -5.10 11.73 12.01
CA MET A 223 -4.21 10.56 11.89
C MET A 223 -2.93 10.63 12.76
N ILE A 224 -2.61 11.81 13.34
CA ILE A 224 -1.48 12.01 14.27
C ILE A 224 -1.90 12.62 15.60
N LEU A 225 -3.20 12.78 15.86
CA LEU A 225 -3.68 13.40 17.10
C LEU A 225 -3.38 12.51 18.32
N TYR A 226 -3.22 13.19 19.46
CA TYR A 226 -3.03 12.57 20.78
C TYR A 226 -1.71 11.78 20.95
N GLY A 227 -0.68 12.10 20.15
CA GLY A 227 0.63 11.47 20.27
C GLY A 227 0.68 10.02 19.73
N GLU A 228 -0.33 9.59 19.01
CA GLU A 228 -0.39 8.27 18.35
C GLU A 228 -0.27 8.47 16.83
N ASP A 229 0.79 7.93 16.24
CA ASP A 229 0.94 7.87 14.79
C ASP A 229 0.11 6.71 14.23
N ARG A 230 -0.97 7.05 13.53
CA ARG A 230 -1.84 6.11 12.81
C ARG A 230 -1.55 6.08 11.33
N PHE A 231 -0.90 7.13 10.83
CA PHE A 231 -0.65 7.29 9.40
C PHE A 231 0.48 6.39 8.89
N THR A 232 1.60 6.32 9.60
CA THR A 232 2.74 5.48 9.19
C THR A 232 2.36 4.01 9.06
N PRO A 233 1.69 3.37 10.04
CA PRO A 233 1.20 2.00 9.88
C PRO A 233 0.21 1.83 8.73
N ALA A 234 -0.70 2.79 8.53
CA ALA A 234 -1.65 2.74 7.43
C ALA A 234 -0.96 2.82 6.05
N LYS A 235 0.06 3.67 5.94
CA LYS A 235 0.92 3.80 4.75
C LYS A 235 1.71 2.51 4.47
N GLN A 236 2.29 1.88 5.50
CA GLN A 236 2.98 0.59 5.40
C GLN A 236 2.05 -0.50 4.87
N VAL A 237 0.81 -0.56 5.37
CA VAL A 237 -0.20 -1.51 4.90
C VAL A 237 -0.57 -1.28 3.44
N ALA A 238 -0.75 -0.02 3.04
CA ALA A 238 -1.04 0.32 1.64
C ALA A 238 0.10 -0.11 0.70
N LEU A 239 1.36 0.09 1.09
CA LEU A 239 2.54 -0.37 0.34
C LEU A 239 2.64 -1.89 0.30
N ALA A 240 2.38 -2.58 1.42
CA ALA A 240 2.35 -4.04 1.49
C ALA A 240 1.27 -4.62 0.56
N LEU A 241 0.08 -4.01 0.54
CA LEU A 241 -1.01 -4.42 -0.33
C LEU A 241 -0.67 -4.17 -1.82
N ALA A 242 0.00 -3.05 -2.14
CA ALA A 242 0.50 -2.80 -3.48
C ALA A 242 1.46 -3.90 -3.95
N HIS A 243 2.43 -4.25 -3.12
CA HIS A 243 3.39 -5.30 -3.43
C HIS A 243 2.71 -6.67 -3.57
N LEU A 244 1.82 -7.02 -2.66
CA LEU A 244 1.05 -8.28 -2.71
C LEU A 244 0.25 -8.40 -4.02
N ILE A 245 -0.50 -7.37 -4.39
CA ILE A 245 -1.32 -7.39 -5.61
C ILE A 245 -0.44 -7.52 -6.85
N ARG A 246 0.63 -6.74 -6.95
CA ARG A 246 1.53 -6.76 -8.11
C ARG A 246 2.24 -8.11 -8.30
N THR A 247 2.61 -8.77 -7.19
CA THR A 247 3.40 -10.02 -7.25
C THR A 247 2.54 -11.27 -7.32
N GLN A 248 1.41 -11.32 -6.62
CA GLN A 248 0.59 -12.52 -6.49
C GLN A 248 -0.65 -12.51 -7.38
N TYR A 249 -1.12 -11.33 -7.81
CA TYR A 249 -2.35 -11.18 -8.58
C TYR A 249 -2.13 -10.27 -9.81
N PRO A 250 -1.36 -10.73 -10.82
CA PRO A 250 -0.99 -9.90 -11.98
C PRO A 250 -2.18 -9.46 -12.84
N GLY A 251 -3.32 -10.15 -12.71
CA GLY A 251 -4.59 -9.77 -13.35
C GLY A 251 -5.35 -8.64 -12.65
N ASP A 252 -4.95 -8.26 -11.43
CA ASP A 252 -5.61 -7.22 -10.64
C ASP A 252 -4.98 -5.85 -10.85
N THR A 253 -5.75 -4.82 -10.53
CA THR A 253 -5.24 -3.44 -10.50
C THR A 253 -5.41 -2.84 -9.11
N VAL A 254 -4.40 -2.08 -8.67
CA VAL A 254 -4.45 -1.29 -7.44
C VAL A 254 -4.06 0.14 -7.73
N LYS A 255 -4.84 1.08 -7.21
CA LYS A 255 -4.57 2.52 -7.26
C LYS A 255 -4.75 3.12 -5.88
N PHE A 256 -4.12 4.25 -5.65
CA PHE A 256 -4.10 4.94 -4.37
C PHE A 256 -4.71 6.31 -4.50
N VAL A 257 -5.54 6.64 -3.54
CA VAL A 257 -6.16 7.96 -3.39
C VAL A 257 -5.88 8.44 -1.98
N LEU A 258 -5.19 9.57 -1.88
CA LEU A 258 -5.09 10.31 -0.63
C LEU A 258 -6.29 11.25 -0.52
N PHE A 259 -6.88 11.32 0.66
CA PHE A 259 -7.96 12.25 0.90
C PHE A 259 -7.78 13.02 2.21
N HIS A 260 -8.08 14.28 2.12
CA HIS A 260 -8.01 15.28 3.18
C HIS A 260 -9.10 16.35 2.90
N ASP A 261 -8.80 17.63 2.88
CA ASP A 261 -9.73 18.68 2.41
C ASP A 261 -10.20 18.43 0.98
N SER A 262 -9.33 17.89 0.15
CA SER A 262 -9.59 17.41 -1.22
C SER A 262 -9.23 15.92 -1.37
N ALA A 263 -9.28 15.40 -2.59
CA ALA A 263 -8.84 14.04 -2.87
C ALA A 263 -8.01 14.01 -4.15
N GLU A 264 -6.94 13.23 -4.16
CA GLU A 264 -6.04 13.09 -5.30
C GLU A 264 -5.60 11.64 -5.52
N GLU A 265 -5.45 11.26 -6.81
CA GLU A 265 -4.82 9.98 -7.18
C GLU A 265 -3.31 10.14 -7.08
N VAL A 266 -2.66 9.21 -6.40
CA VAL A 266 -1.20 9.23 -6.23
C VAL A 266 -0.56 7.93 -6.71
N THR A 267 0.68 8.03 -7.17
CA THR A 267 1.51 6.86 -7.46
C THR A 267 2.02 6.24 -6.16
N VAL A 268 2.49 4.99 -6.22
CA VAL A 268 3.07 4.31 -5.04
C VAL A 268 4.28 5.09 -4.49
N SER A 269 5.08 5.73 -5.36
CA SER A 269 6.18 6.62 -4.97
C SER A 269 5.72 7.82 -4.14
N LYS A 270 4.68 8.51 -4.63
CA LYS A 270 4.08 9.63 -3.89
C LYS A 270 3.42 9.18 -2.59
N LEU A 271 2.80 7.99 -2.58
CA LEU A 271 2.24 7.40 -1.37
C LEU A 271 3.32 7.19 -0.29
N ALA A 272 4.49 6.65 -0.68
CA ALA A 272 5.59 6.44 0.26
C ALA A 272 6.09 7.77 0.87
N GLN A 273 6.04 8.86 0.13
CA GLN A 273 6.44 10.21 0.54
C GLN A 273 5.28 11.06 1.10
N ALA A 274 4.06 10.52 1.13
CA ALA A 274 2.89 11.25 1.59
C ALA A 274 3.02 11.67 3.06
N GLN A 275 2.60 12.89 3.35
CA GLN A 275 2.64 13.50 4.67
C GLN A 275 1.24 13.91 5.11
N ILE A 276 1.06 14.08 6.42
CA ILE A 276 -0.15 14.61 7.00
C ILE A 276 -0.03 16.14 7.04
N GLY A 277 -1.14 16.80 6.67
CA GLY A 277 -1.26 18.24 6.83
C GLY A 277 -2.35 18.64 7.82
N PRO A 278 -2.49 19.94 8.10
CA PRO A 278 -3.53 20.50 8.98
C PRO A 278 -4.91 20.46 8.30
N TYR A 279 -5.27 19.31 7.74
CA TYR A 279 -6.44 19.12 6.92
C TYR A 279 -7.61 18.50 7.67
N HIS A 280 -8.82 18.71 7.14
CA HIS A 280 -10.05 18.05 7.56
C HIS A 280 -10.28 16.80 6.69
N THR A 281 -11.27 16.00 7.05
CA THR A 281 -11.57 14.71 6.42
C THR A 281 -12.73 14.84 5.45
N ASN A 282 -12.46 14.97 4.13
CA ASN A 282 -13.45 15.00 3.06
C ASN A 282 -13.68 13.60 2.46
N THR A 283 -14.30 12.74 3.23
CA THR A 283 -14.60 11.35 2.81
C THR A 283 -15.47 11.30 1.55
N ALA A 284 -16.42 12.25 1.39
CA ALA A 284 -17.27 12.32 0.20
C ALA A 284 -16.44 12.58 -1.08
N GLY A 285 -15.44 13.48 -1.00
CA GLY A 285 -14.51 13.77 -2.09
C GLY A 285 -13.68 12.54 -2.46
N GLY A 286 -13.12 11.87 -1.46
CA GLY A 286 -12.36 10.61 -1.64
C GLY A 286 -13.17 9.52 -2.32
N LEU A 287 -14.37 9.23 -1.82
CA LEU A 287 -15.27 8.24 -2.42
C LEU A 287 -15.68 8.59 -3.86
N ARG A 288 -15.90 9.88 -4.15
CA ARG A 288 -16.25 10.34 -5.51
C ARG A 288 -15.09 10.10 -6.49
N LEU A 289 -13.87 10.45 -6.12
CA LEU A 289 -12.69 10.20 -6.95
C LEU A 289 -12.46 8.71 -7.15
N ALA A 290 -12.52 7.91 -6.08
CA ALA A 290 -12.38 6.46 -6.16
C ALA A 290 -13.40 5.83 -7.13
N GLN A 291 -14.67 6.27 -7.09
CA GLN A 291 -15.69 5.81 -8.04
C GLN A 291 -15.36 6.18 -9.49
N GLN A 292 -14.84 7.39 -9.73
CA GLN A 292 -14.45 7.82 -11.08
C GLN A 292 -13.31 6.96 -11.64
N LEU A 293 -12.33 6.60 -10.80
CA LEU A 293 -11.22 5.73 -11.16
C LEU A 293 -11.72 4.30 -11.45
N LEU A 294 -12.56 3.73 -10.58
CA LEU A 294 -13.11 2.39 -10.74
C LEU A 294 -14.04 2.26 -11.95
N LYS A 295 -14.70 3.33 -12.38
CA LYS A 295 -15.51 3.33 -13.60
C LYS A 295 -14.66 3.11 -14.86
N ARG A 296 -13.39 3.51 -14.84
CA ARG A 296 -12.47 3.34 -15.98
C ARG A 296 -11.85 1.94 -16.03
N GLU A 297 -11.94 1.18 -14.93
CA GLU A 297 -11.41 -0.18 -14.84
C GLU A 297 -12.44 -1.19 -15.41
N ASN A 298 -11.96 -2.04 -16.30
CA ASN A 298 -12.77 -3.15 -16.84
C ASN A 298 -12.42 -4.44 -16.09
N LYS A 299 -12.85 -4.52 -14.83
CA LYS A 299 -12.65 -5.65 -13.94
C LYS A 299 -13.96 -6.13 -13.37
N ASP A 300 -14.04 -7.45 -13.10
CA ASP A 300 -15.25 -8.10 -12.60
C ASP A 300 -15.64 -7.60 -11.23
N MET A 301 -14.64 -7.43 -10.38
CA MET A 301 -14.80 -6.99 -9.01
C MET A 301 -14.23 -5.58 -8.83
N LYS A 302 -14.97 -4.74 -8.13
CA LYS A 302 -14.57 -3.36 -7.82
C LYS A 302 -14.70 -3.11 -6.34
N GLN A 303 -13.61 -2.72 -5.69
CA GLN A 303 -13.61 -2.47 -4.25
C GLN A 303 -12.81 -1.24 -3.87
N ILE A 304 -13.21 -0.65 -2.76
CA ILE A 304 -12.50 0.43 -2.06
C ILE A 304 -12.07 -0.12 -0.70
N VAL A 305 -10.79 -0.03 -0.41
CA VAL A 305 -10.21 -0.27 0.92
C VAL A 305 -9.97 1.10 1.52
N MET A 306 -10.84 1.53 2.43
CA MET A 306 -10.76 2.84 3.07
C MET A 306 -10.11 2.71 4.44
N ILE A 307 -9.03 3.45 4.66
CA ILE A 307 -8.30 3.52 5.93
C ILE A 307 -8.43 4.94 6.47
N THR A 308 -9.05 5.07 7.63
CA THR A 308 -9.31 6.38 8.26
C THR A 308 -9.43 6.23 9.77
N ASP A 309 -9.16 7.30 10.49
CA ASP A 309 -9.45 7.42 11.93
C ASP A 309 -10.43 8.56 12.21
N GLY A 310 -10.76 9.34 11.16
CA GLY A 310 -11.42 10.61 11.24
C GLY A 310 -12.93 10.59 10.99
N LYS A 311 -13.60 11.56 11.59
CA LYS A 311 -14.99 11.90 11.30
C LYS A 311 -15.03 12.66 9.98
N PRO A 312 -15.97 12.38 9.05
CA PRO A 312 -16.20 13.26 7.93
C PRO A 312 -16.46 14.69 8.42
N SER A 313 -15.54 15.61 8.16
CA SER A 313 -15.52 16.98 8.70
C SER A 313 -15.38 18.04 7.62
N ALA A 314 -15.19 17.64 6.36
CA ALA A 314 -15.13 18.55 5.23
C ALA A 314 -15.96 18.04 4.04
N LEU A 315 -16.34 18.96 3.17
CA LEU A 315 -17.12 18.71 1.96
C LEU A 315 -16.78 19.72 0.88
N THR A 316 -16.50 19.27 -0.33
CA THR A 316 -16.38 20.15 -1.51
C THR A 316 -17.77 20.54 -2.01
N LEU A 317 -18.07 21.81 -1.99
CA LEU A 317 -19.32 22.39 -2.49
C LEU A 317 -19.36 22.43 -4.04
N PRO A 318 -20.52 22.60 -4.67
CA PRO A 318 -20.63 22.69 -6.13
C PRO A 318 -19.84 23.83 -6.77
N ASP A 319 -19.59 24.89 -6.02
CA ASP A 319 -18.79 26.05 -6.44
C ASP A 319 -17.27 25.85 -6.26
N GLY A 320 -16.85 24.67 -5.82
CA GLY A 320 -15.45 24.31 -5.58
C GLY A 320 -14.92 24.70 -4.22
N ARG A 321 -15.66 25.48 -3.41
CA ARG A 321 -15.24 25.82 -2.04
C ARG A 321 -15.32 24.61 -1.13
N ILE A 322 -14.43 24.56 -0.13
CA ILE A 322 -14.41 23.52 0.88
C ILE A 322 -15.16 24.00 2.12
N TYR A 323 -16.29 23.35 2.41
CA TYR A 323 -16.98 23.52 3.68
C TYR A 323 -16.29 22.67 4.73
N LYS A 324 -16.00 23.23 5.90
CA LYS A 324 -15.31 22.58 7.01
C LYS A 324 -16.11 22.73 8.31
N ASN A 325 -16.22 21.64 9.06
CA ASN A 325 -16.80 21.64 10.40
C ASN A 325 -16.01 20.68 11.30
N ALA A 326 -15.27 21.24 12.26
CA ALA A 326 -14.47 20.46 13.22
C ALA A 326 -15.30 19.92 14.40
N TYR A 327 -16.56 20.37 14.57
CA TYR A 327 -17.37 20.05 15.74
C TYR A 327 -18.34 18.89 15.46
N GLY A 328 -17.99 17.69 15.97
CA GLY A 328 -18.88 16.54 15.94
C GLY A 328 -19.14 15.98 14.52
N LEU A 329 -20.21 15.19 14.38
CA LEU A 329 -20.70 14.71 13.09
C LEU A 329 -21.73 15.70 12.54
N ASP A 330 -21.32 16.46 11.52
CA ASP A 330 -22.19 17.40 10.83
C ASP A 330 -23.19 16.66 9.93
N PRO A 331 -24.51 16.83 10.12
CA PRO A 331 -25.53 16.16 9.31
C PRO A 331 -25.42 16.47 7.81
N TYR A 332 -24.95 17.65 7.43
CA TYR A 332 -24.77 18.04 6.03
C TYR A 332 -23.60 17.29 5.37
N VAL A 333 -22.43 17.24 6.05
CA VAL A 333 -21.27 16.48 5.58
C VAL A 333 -21.56 14.99 5.58
N LEU A 334 -22.20 14.48 6.64
CA LEU A 334 -22.60 13.10 6.76
C LEU A 334 -23.59 12.69 5.65
N GLY A 335 -24.63 13.51 5.39
CA GLY A 335 -25.59 13.27 4.33
C GLY A 335 -24.96 13.25 2.94
N ALA A 336 -23.97 14.11 2.68
CA ALA A 336 -23.21 14.12 1.44
C ALA A 336 -22.34 12.85 1.30
N THR A 337 -21.68 12.44 2.38
CA THR A 337 -20.86 11.21 2.39
C THR A 337 -21.73 9.98 2.16
N LEU A 338 -22.87 9.84 2.83
CA LEU A 338 -23.79 8.71 2.62
C LEU A 338 -24.40 8.67 1.23
N ARG A 339 -24.56 9.81 0.56
CA ARG A 339 -24.95 9.85 -0.86
C ARG A 339 -23.88 9.22 -1.76
N GLU A 340 -22.61 9.52 -1.52
CA GLU A 340 -21.52 8.90 -2.29
C GLU A 340 -21.41 7.39 -1.97
N VAL A 341 -21.62 6.98 -0.72
CA VAL A 341 -21.73 5.56 -0.36
C VAL A 341 -22.87 4.86 -1.13
N ALA A 342 -24.03 5.49 -1.23
CA ALA A 342 -25.13 4.96 -2.02
C ALA A 342 -24.81 4.89 -3.53
N ASN A 343 -23.98 5.81 -4.05
CA ASN A 343 -23.46 5.78 -5.41
C ASN A 343 -22.50 4.59 -5.61
N CYS A 344 -21.61 4.30 -4.65
CA CYS A 344 -20.76 3.11 -4.67
C CYS A 344 -21.62 1.84 -4.78
N ARG A 345 -22.62 1.70 -3.93
CA ARG A 345 -23.55 0.56 -3.96
C ARG A 345 -24.21 0.39 -5.33
N ARG A 346 -24.75 1.48 -5.91
CA ARG A 346 -25.41 1.46 -7.23
C ARG A 346 -24.45 1.03 -8.35
N SER A 347 -23.18 1.32 -8.20
CA SER A 347 -22.11 0.94 -9.14
C SER A 347 -21.51 -0.43 -8.87
N GLY A 348 -22.04 -1.22 -7.92
CA GLY A 348 -21.52 -2.54 -7.55
C GLY A 348 -20.16 -2.49 -6.83
N ILE A 349 -19.78 -1.32 -6.30
CA ILE A 349 -18.49 -1.13 -5.62
C ILE A 349 -18.67 -1.47 -4.13
N GLN A 350 -17.87 -2.38 -3.63
CA GLN A 350 -17.77 -2.69 -2.20
C GLN A 350 -16.84 -1.68 -1.51
N VAL A 351 -17.21 -1.28 -0.27
CA VAL A 351 -16.37 -0.40 0.54
C VAL A 351 -16.03 -1.13 1.85
N ASN A 352 -14.79 -1.57 1.97
CA ASN A 352 -14.25 -2.14 3.19
C ASN A 352 -13.53 -1.04 3.96
N THR A 353 -13.98 -0.78 5.20
CA THR A 353 -13.47 0.33 6.01
C THR A 353 -12.66 -0.20 7.17
N PHE A 354 -11.43 0.27 7.29
CA PHE A 354 -10.51 0.00 8.39
C PHE A 354 -10.41 1.26 9.25
N MET A 355 -11.07 1.19 10.40
CA MET A 355 -11.19 2.30 11.33
C MET A 355 -10.14 2.19 12.43
N LEU A 356 -9.34 3.23 12.58
CA LEU A 356 -8.27 3.33 13.59
C LEU A 356 -8.69 4.09 14.86
N ALA A 357 -9.95 4.52 14.94
CA ALA A 357 -10.52 5.18 16.11
C ALA A 357 -11.61 4.34 16.76
N ARG A 358 -11.86 4.61 18.05
CA ARG A 358 -12.86 3.91 18.87
C ARG A 358 -14.04 4.79 19.28
N ASP A 359 -14.23 5.93 18.63
CA ASP A 359 -15.33 6.84 18.92
C ASP A 359 -16.69 6.16 18.57
N PRO A 360 -17.65 6.06 19.52
CA PRO A 360 -18.91 5.35 19.32
C PRO A 360 -19.76 5.91 18.15
N ASP A 361 -19.78 7.22 17.97
CA ASP A 361 -20.54 7.85 16.87
C ASP A 361 -19.97 7.49 15.50
N LEU A 362 -18.63 7.41 15.45
CA LEU A 362 -17.91 7.03 14.24
C LEU A 362 -18.08 5.54 13.95
N VAL A 363 -18.12 4.68 14.97
CA VAL A 363 -18.42 3.25 14.83
C VAL A 363 -19.79 3.04 14.18
N GLY A 364 -20.82 3.79 14.61
CA GLY A 364 -22.14 3.75 14.02
C GLY A 364 -22.16 4.17 12.54
N PHE A 365 -21.43 5.24 12.20
CA PHE A 365 -21.30 5.70 10.82
C PHE A 365 -20.63 4.66 9.93
N VAL A 366 -19.48 4.11 10.35
CA VAL A 366 -18.70 3.14 9.57
C VAL A 366 -19.48 1.83 9.36
N ARG A 367 -20.20 1.35 10.37
CA ARG A 367 -21.10 0.19 10.22
C ARG A 367 -22.14 0.45 9.14
N ARG A 368 -22.76 1.63 9.13
CA ARG A 368 -23.75 2.00 8.14
C ARG A 368 -23.17 2.04 6.71
N VAL A 369 -21.94 2.56 6.54
CA VAL A 369 -21.22 2.53 5.26
C VAL A 369 -21.07 1.10 4.75
N SER A 370 -20.60 0.21 5.61
CA SER A 370 -20.35 -1.20 5.27
C SER A 370 -21.65 -1.94 4.94
N GLU A 371 -22.71 -1.77 5.72
CA GLU A 371 -24.02 -2.35 5.45
C GLU A 371 -24.58 -1.90 4.10
N MET A 372 -24.46 -0.60 3.79
CA MET A 372 -24.98 -0.04 2.52
C MET A 372 -24.24 -0.59 1.31
N THR A 373 -22.95 -0.87 1.39
CA THR A 373 -22.09 -1.28 0.25
C THR A 373 -21.82 -2.78 0.22
N ARG A 374 -22.38 -3.56 1.14
CA ARG A 374 -22.05 -4.98 1.35
C ARG A 374 -20.56 -5.22 1.64
N GLY A 375 -19.88 -4.18 2.08
CA GLY A 375 -18.50 -4.26 2.54
C GLY A 375 -18.41 -4.67 4.00
N LYS A 376 -17.21 -4.58 4.55
CA LYS A 376 -16.92 -4.91 5.94
C LYS A 376 -16.40 -3.70 6.70
N ALA A 377 -16.65 -3.64 8.00
CA ALA A 377 -16.10 -2.66 8.92
C ALA A 377 -15.15 -3.36 9.88
N TYR A 378 -13.92 -2.91 9.92
CA TYR A 378 -12.89 -3.39 10.84
C TYR A 378 -12.50 -2.27 11.79
N PHE A 379 -12.62 -2.53 13.10
CA PHE A 379 -12.19 -1.62 14.15
C PHE A 379 -10.90 -2.16 14.73
N THR A 380 -9.80 -1.51 14.44
CA THR A 380 -8.47 -2.02 14.72
C THR A 380 -7.57 -0.95 15.33
N THR A 381 -6.37 -1.34 15.70
CA THR A 381 -5.32 -0.43 16.16
C THR A 381 -4.26 -0.27 15.06
N PRO A 382 -3.44 0.78 15.11
CA PRO A 382 -2.34 0.95 14.15
C PRO A 382 -1.44 -0.28 14.04
N GLN A 383 -1.18 -0.97 15.15
CA GLN A 383 -0.32 -2.15 15.20
C GLN A 383 -0.92 -3.39 14.52
N ASN A 384 -2.25 -3.50 14.47
CA ASN A 384 -2.95 -4.69 13.98
C ASN A 384 -3.61 -4.49 12.61
N ILE A 385 -3.64 -3.27 12.08
CA ILE A 385 -4.35 -2.96 10.83
C ILE A 385 -3.87 -3.82 9.66
N GLY A 386 -2.57 -4.08 9.56
CA GLY A 386 -1.98 -4.87 8.49
C GLY A 386 -2.55 -6.28 8.40
N GLN A 387 -2.71 -6.93 9.55
CA GLN A 387 -3.30 -8.27 9.61
C GLN A 387 -4.72 -8.27 9.05
N TYR A 388 -5.56 -7.32 9.47
CA TYR A 388 -6.96 -7.26 9.02
C TYR A 388 -7.08 -6.93 7.54
N VAL A 389 -6.29 -5.98 7.01
CA VAL A 389 -6.34 -5.60 5.59
C VAL A 389 -5.88 -6.74 4.69
N LEU A 390 -4.75 -7.38 5.02
CA LEU A 390 -4.21 -8.48 4.22
C LEU A 390 -5.12 -9.72 4.30
N MET A 391 -5.63 -10.07 5.49
CA MET A 391 -6.57 -11.18 5.64
C MET A 391 -7.87 -10.94 4.89
N ASP A 392 -8.43 -9.72 4.95
CA ASP A 392 -9.65 -9.39 4.22
C ASP A 392 -9.44 -9.49 2.72
N PHE A 393 -8.34 -8.96 2.20
CA PHE A 393 -8.02 -9.03 0.78
C PHE A 393 -7.89 -10.48 0.29
N VAL A 394 -7.10 -11.30 0.97
CA VAL A 394 -6.89 -12.72 0.60
C VAL A 394 -8.19 -13.51 0.73
N THR A 395 -8.96 -13.33 1.83
CA THR A 395 -10.22 -14.05 2.06
C THR A 395 -11.30 -13.68 1.05
N ASN A 396 -11.37 -12.41 0.62
CA ASN A 396 -12.37 -11.97 -0.36
C ASN A 396 -12.09 -12.54 -1.75
N LYS A 397 -10.82 -12.70 -2.11
CA LYS A 397 -10.43 -13.36 -3.37
C LYS A 397 -10.89 -14.81 -3.43
N THR A 398 -10.84 -15.54 -2.31
CA THR A 398 -11.26 -16.95 -2.24
C THR A 398 -12.77 -17.15 -2.15
N LYS A 399 -13.53 -16.13 -1.70
CA LYS A 399 -15.00 -16.24 -1.51
C LYS A 399 -15.86 -15.83 -2.71
N MET A 400 -15.30 -15.17 -3.69
CA MET A 400 -16.08 -14.66 -4.84
C MET A 400 -16.21 -15.64 -6.00
N VAL A 401 -15.93 -16.90 -5.78
CA VAL A 401 -16.12 -18.00 -6.75
C VAL A 401 -17.46 -18.71 -6.53
N ASN A 402 -18.39 -18.10 -5.79
CA ASN A 402 -19.77 -18.62 -5.60
C ASN A 402 -20.79 -17.79 -6.35
#